data_28391aa840a9450d726f386adc833f67
#
_entry.id   28391aa840a9450d726f386adc833f67
#
_cell.length_a   1.000
_cell.length_b   1.000
_cell.length_c   1.000
_cell.angle_alpha   90.00
_cell.angle_beta   90.00
_cell.angle_gamma   90.00
#
_symmetry.space_group_name_H-M   'P 1'
#
loop_
_entity.id
_entity.type
_entity.pdbx_description
1 polymer ?
#
loop_
_entity_poly.entity_id
_entity_poly.type
_entity_poly.pdbx_seq_one_letter_code
_entity_poly.pdbx_strand_id
1 'polypeptide(L)'
;MGSERLKIGISACFFHPDPARAAFASKTLQYVEQSMAHWLMAGGTLPVMVPSPAGETARGEVHVDDYAQWLDGLVLHGGADVWPGTYGETPLQERWSGDRIRDLYEQALVKAFVAAGKPVFGVCRGLQLINVAFGGTLYQDIATQRPDALKHRDAEVYDHNFHGLDLVPKTRLSRLLAGVSSYKINSIHHQGIKDLAPGFEVEARCPDDGMIEAIRHTGPAYVAAVQWHPEFHRPELGTLDDTPLLTDFLQACQAAKTPN
;
A
#
# COMPACT_ATOMS: atom_id res chain seq x y z
N MET A 1 9.44 -4.65 32.80
CA MET A 1 9.28 -3.47 31.93
C MET A 1 8.69 -3.97 30.62
N GLY A 2 7.48 -3.52 30.24
CA GLY A 2 6.90 -3.93 28.94
C GLY A 2 7.80 -3.42 27.82
N SER A 3 8.06 -4.26 26.81
CA SER A 3 8.79 -3.80 25.60
C SER A 3 8.03 -2.63 24.99
N GLU A 4 8.76 -1.58 24.61
CA GLU A 4 8.18 -0.43 23.92
C GLU A 4 7.51 -0.90 22.62
N ARG A 5 6.24 -0.51 22.42
CA ARG A 5 5.50 -0.89 21.21
C ARG A 5 6.13 -0.26 19.97
N LEU A 6 6.11 -0.98 18.85
CA LEU A 6 6.52 -0.43 17.57
C LEU A 6 5.59 0.72 17.16
N LYS A 7 6.18 1.81 16.69
CA LYS A 7 5.50 2.99 16.12
C LYS A 7 5.49 2.85 14.61
N ILE A 8 4.34 2.56 14.03
CA ILE A 8 4.20 2.33 12.59
C ILE A 8 3.53 3.54 11.94
N GLY A 9 4.25 4.17 11.02
CA GLY A 9 3.70 5.25 10.20
C GLY A 9 2.67 4.73 9.21
N ILE A 10 1.57 5.47 9.03
CA ILE A 10 0.61 5.25 7.95
C ILE A 10 0.58 6.52 7.11
N SER A 11 0.73 6.39 5.78
CA SER A 11 0.59 7.52 4.87
C SER A 11 -0.84 8.09 4.91
N ALA A 12 -0.99 9.39 4.80
CA ALA A 12 -2.30 10.04 4.79
C ALA A 12 -2.99 9.92 3.42
N CYS A 13 -4.30 9.73 3.42
CA CYS A 13 -5.19 10.06 2.31
C CYS A 13 -5.59 11.52 2.35
N PHE A 14 -6.10 12.02 1.21
CA PHE A 14 -6.47 13.43 1.06
C PHE A 14 -7.92 13.59 0.64
N PHE A 15 -8.60 14.53 1.30
CA PHE A 15 -9.74 15.22 0.73
C PHE A 15 -9.26 16.62 0.33
N HIS A 16 -9.00 16.82 -0.94
CA HIS A 16 -8.64 18.13 -1.49
C HIS A 16 -9.78 19.16 -1.38
N PRO A 17 -9.52 20.47 -1.52
CA PRO A 17 -10.58 21.47 -1.56
C PRO A 17 -11.65 21.10 -2.59
N ASP A 18 -12.90 21.16 -2.17
CA ASP A 18 -14.07 20.84 -2.99
C ASP A 18 -15.21 21.80 -2.65
N PRO A 19 -15.61 22.69 -3.59
CA PRO A 19 -16.71 23.64 -3.40
C PRO A 19 -18.07 22.95 -3.10
N ALA A 20 -18.25 21.71 -3.53
CA ALA A 20 -19.48 20.96 -3.29
C ALA A 20 -19.56 20.40 -1.85
N ARG A 21 -18.46 20.41 -1.10
CA ARG A 21 -18.43 19.91 0.26
C ARG A 21 -19.07 20.91 1.24
N ALA A 22 -20.05 20.46 2.02
CA ALA A 22 -20.81 21.31 2.93
C ALA A 22 -19.97 21.98 4.05
N ALA A 23 -18.88 21.32 4.49
CA ALA A 23 -17.97 21.86 5.49
C ALA A 23 -16.52 21.72 5.00
N PHE A 24 -15.64 22.62 5.42
CA PHE A 24 -14.22 22.64 5.03
C PHE A 24 -13.99 22.69 3.50
N ALA A 25 -14.89 23.32 2.75
CA ALA A 25 -14.85 23.35 1.28
C ALA A 25 -13.49 23.83 0.71
N SER A 26 -12.86 24.81 1.35
CA SER A 26 -11.56 25.39 0.96
C SER A 26 -10.34 24.73 1.62
N LYS A 27 -10.53 23.65 2.40
CA LYS A 27 -9.45 23.02 3.16
C LYS A 27 -9.08 21.65 2.59
N THR A 28 -7.78 21.35 2.57
CA THR A 28 -7.31 19.96 2.46
C THR A 28 -7.42 19.29 3.81
N LEU A 29 -8.09 18.14 3.86
CA LEU A 29 -8.12 17.27 5.04
C LEU A 29 -7.26 16.06 4.75
N GLN A 30 -6.56 15.59 5.78
CA GLN A 30 -5.80 14.35 5.74
C GLN A 30 -6.44 13.34 6.68
N TYR A 31 -6.51 12.07 6.26
CA TYR A 31 -7.15 11.02 7.04
C TYR A 31 -6.49 9.66 6.82
N VAL A 32 -6.75 8.74 7.75
CA VAL A 32 -6.41 7.32 7.66
C VAL A 32 -7.70 6.54 7.77
N GLU A 33 -7.84 5.51 6.95
CA GLU A 33 -8.98 4.60 7.02
C GLU A 33 -8.87 3.74 8.30
N GLN A 34 -9.97 3.61 9.02
CA GLN A 34 -10.00 3.03 10.36
C GLN A 34 -9.54 1.56 10.39
N SER A 35 -9.95 0.76 9.42
CA SER A 35 -9.61 -0.67 9.37
C SER A 35 -8.10 -0.89 9.21
N MET A 36 -7.41 -0.05 8.45
CA MET A 36 -5.94 -0.09 8.33
C MET A 36 -5.27 0.16 9.70
N ALA A 37 -5.73 1.17 10.44
CA ALA A 37 -5.22 1.43 11.78
C ALA A 37 -5.50 0.24 12.72
N HIS A 38 -6.71 -0.34 12.67
CA HIS A 38 -7.10 -1.49 13.49
C HIS A 38 -6.29 -2.76 13.14
N TRP A 39 -6.00 -2.99 11.85
CA TRP A 39 -5.17 -4.12 11.42
C TRP A 39 -3.77 -4.04 12.05
N LEU A 40 -3.14 -2.87 12.04
CA LEU A 40 -1.84 -2.65 12.70
C LEU A 40 -1.93 -2.76 14.22
N MET A 41 -3.00 -2.24 14.85
CA MET A 41 -3.24 -2.37 16.30
C MET A 41 -3.40 -3.83 16.72
N ALA A 42 -4.00 -4.68 15.88
CA ALA A 42 -4.11 -6.12 16.15
C ALA A 42 -2.73 -6.78 16.27
N GLY A 43 -1.70 -6.26 15.58
CA GLY A 43 -0.30 -6.64 15.75
C GLY A 43 0.39 -6.05 16.99
N GLY A 44 -0.36 -5.35 17.87
CA GLY A 44 0.18 -4.79 19.13
C GLY A 44 0.99 -3.49 18.96
N THR A 45 0.87 -2.80 17.83
CA THR A 45 1.63 -1.59 17.51
C THR A 45 0.91 -0.29 17.87
N LEU A 46 1.60 0.83 17.72
CA LEU A 46 1.05 2.19 17.76
C LEU A 46 1.05 2.76 16.33
N PRO A 47 -0.06 2.70 15.59
CA PRO A 47 -0.17 3.35 14.30
C PRO A 47 -0.21 4.87 14.43
N VAL A 48 0.54 5.56 13.59
CA VAL A 48 0.67 7.02 13.57
C VAL A 48 0.45 7.52 12.16
N MET A 49 -0.56 8.35 11.94
CA MET A 49 -0.71 9.03 10.65
C MET A 49 0.47 9.99 10.45
N VAL A 50 1.19 9.85 9.34
CA VAL A 50 2.24 10.77 8.96
C VAL A 50 1.62 11.89 8.14
N PRO A 51 1.60 13.14 8.62
CA PRO A 51 1.04 14.24 7.83
C PRO A 51 1.93 14.58 6.65
N SER A 52 1.31 14.93 5.51
CA SER A 52 2.04 15.44 4.36
C SER A 52 2.56 16.86 4.66
N PRO A 53 3.84 17.14 4.35
CA PRO A 53 4.36 18.49 4.44
C PRO A 53 3.98 19.37 3.24
N ALA A 54 3.30 18.82 2.23
CA ALA A 54 2.85 19.58 1.06
C ALA A 54 1.70 20.51 1.42
N GLY A 55 1.63 21.68 0.75
CA GLY A 55 0.58 22.66 0.94
C GLY A 55 1.12 24.08 1.14
N GLU A 56 0.21 25.05 1.19
CA GLU A 56 0.54 26.48 1.31
C GLU A 56 0.67 26.95 2.76
N THR A 57 0.23 26.14 3.73
CA THR A 57 0.32 26.48 5.16
C THR A 57 1.75 26.33 5.65
N ALA A 58 2.22 27.31 6.41
CA ALA A 58 3.56 27.25 7.02
C ALA A 58 3.67 26.03 7.97
N ARG A 59 4.72 25.23 7.81
CA ARG A 59 4.98 23.98 8.56
C ARG A 59 6.29 23.97 9.35
N GLY A 60 7.10 25.03 9.26
CA GLY A 60 8.42 25.08 9.87
C GLY A 60 9.43 24.13 9.18
N GLU A 61 10.39 23.65 9.93
CA GLU A 61 11.53 22.83 9.47
C GLU A 61 11.25 21.32 9.54
N VAL A 62 9.97 20.88 9.70
CA VAL A 62 9.63 19.45 9.79
C VAL A 62 9.57 18.83 8.40
N HIS A 63 10.26 17.70 8.23
CA HIS A 63 10.37 16.94 6.99
C HIS A 63 9.95 15.48 7.17
N VAL A 64 9.74 14.77 6.08
CA VAL A 64 9.41 13.31 6.12
C VAL A 64 10.54 12.48 6.72
N ASP A 65 11.79 12.97 6.62
CA ASP A 65 12.96 12.31 7.20
C ASP A 65 12.90 12.27 8.74
N ASP A 66 12.32 13.28 9.39
CA ASP A 66 12.13 13.30 10.84
C ASP A 66 11.20 12.16 11.28
N TYR A 67 10.15 11.90 10.50
CA TYR A 67 9.26 10.77 10.74
C TYR A 67 9.95 9.43 10.48
N ALA A 68 10.76 9.32 9.42
CA ALA A 68 11.51 8.10 9.12
C ALA A 68 12.52 7.76 10.21
N GLN A 69 13.11 8.76 10.88
CA GLN A 69 14.01 8.54 12.03
C GLN A 69 13.24 8.12 13.29
N TRP A 70 12.07 8.69 13.53
CA TRP A 70 11.30 8.47 14.76
C TRP A 70 10.45 7.19 14.74
N LEU A 71 9.92 6.79 13.58
CA LEU A 71 9.06 5.62 13.40
C LEU A 71 9.87 4.36 13.14
N ASP A 72 9.28 3.21 13.40
CA ASP A 72 9.93 1.91 13.25
C ASP A 72 9.65 1.25 11.90
N GLY A 73 8.63 1.70 11.17
CA GLY A 73 8.25 1.25 9.83
C GLY A 73 7.15 2.10 9.23
N LEU A 74 6.85 1.88 7.95
CA LEU A 74 5.86 2.62 7.17
C LEU A 74 4.88 1.68 6.48
N VAL A 75 3.59 2.03 6.52
CA VAL A 75 2.55 1.42 5.68
C VAL A 75 1.95 2.48 4.76
N LEU A 76 1.92 2.17 3.46
CA LEU A 76 1.16 2.91 2.46
C LEU A 76 -0.15 2.17 2.22
N HIS A 77 -1.28 2.84 2.42
CA HIS A 77 -2.59 2.18 2.29
C HIS A 77 -3.35 2.57 1.01
N GLY A 78 -4.48 1.93 0.76
CA GLY A 78 -5.34 2.12 -0.40
C GLY A 78 -5.85 3.55 -0.59
N GLY A 79 -6.67 3.77 -1.61
CA GLY A 79 -7.32 5.07 -1.87
C GLY A 79 -7.31 5.49 -3.35
N ALA A 80 -7.21 6.78 -3.62
CA ALA A 80 -7.27 7.36 -4.96
C ALA A 80 -6.19 6.81 -5.90
N ASP A 81 -6.46 6.83 -7.20
CA ASP A 81 -5.55 6.36 -8.25
C ASP A 81 -4.18 7.04 -8.20
N VAL A 82 -3.16 6.31 -8.65
CA VAL A 82 -1.83 6.88 -8.93
C VAL A 82 -1.92 7.67 -10.23
N TRP A 83 -1.44 8.92 -10.23
CA TRP A 83 -1.42 9.79 -11.40
C TRP A 83 -0.53 9.22 -12.51
N PRO A 84 -1.03 9.04 -13.74
CA PRO A 84 -0.25 8.48 -14.85
C PRO A 84 1.05 9.21 -15.16
N GLY A 85 1.09 10.53 -14.96
CA GLY A 85 2.31 11.33 -15.13
C GLY A 85 3.45 10.95 -14.18
N THR A 86 3.16 10.28 -13.05
CA THR A 86 4.18 9.79 -12.12
C THR A 86 5.04 8.66 -12.72
N TYR A 87 4.49 7.91 -13.69
CA TYR A 87 5.21 6.87 -14.44
C TYR A 87 5.34 7.18 -15.94
N GLY A 88 5.26 8.49 -16.31
CA GLY A 88 5.58 8.98 -17.64
C GLY A 88 4.47 8.82 -18.69
N GLU A 89 3.25 8.51 -18.29
CA GLU A 89 2.08 8.40 -19.16
C GLU A 89 1.13 9.60 -19.03
N THR A 90 0.30 9.82 -20.05
CA THR A 90 -0.81 10.77 -19.99
C THR A 90 -2.08 10.04 -19.56
N PRO A 91 -2.96 10.64 -18.73
CA PRO A 91 -4.24 10.04 -18.39
C PRO A 91 -5.05 9.68 -19.65
N LEU A 92 -5.47 8.44 -19.79
CA LEU A 92 -6.32 7.98 -20.89
C LEU A 92 -7.73 8.54 -20.80
N GLN A 93 -8.17 8.86 -19.57
CA GLN A 93 -9.44 9.54 -19.28
C GLN A 93 -9.23 10.47 -18.10
N GLU A 94 -9.97 11.60 -18.08
CA GLU A 94 -9.88 12.60 -17.01
C GLU A 94 -10.16 12.00 -15.62
N ARG A 95 -11.12 11.08 -15.52
CA ARG A 95 -11.46 10.38 -14.27
C ARG A 95 -10.33 9.51 -13.71
N TRP A 96 -9.30 9.20 -14.50
CA TRP A 96 -8.10 8.44 -14.08
C TRP A 96 -6.88 9.33 -13.89
N SER A 97 -7.11 10.62 -13.67
CA SER A 97 -6.04 11.60 -13.43
C SER A 97 -5.27 11.36 -12.13
N GLY A 98 -5.83 10.60 -11.19
CA GLY A 98 -5.18 10.24 -9.94
C GLY A 98 -4.90 11.44 -9.01
N ASP A 99 -4.09 11.19 -7.96
CA ASP A 99 -3.72 12.19 -6.97
C ASP A 99 -2.21 12.45 -6.96
N ARG A 100 -1.76 13.37 -7.83
CA ARG A 100 -0.35 13.75 -7.93
C ARG A 100 0.24 14.26 -6.62
N ILE A 101 -0.54 14.96 -5.79
CA ILE A 101 -0.04 15.51 -4.52
C ILE A 101 0.27 14.38 -3.56
N ARG A 102 -0.62 13.39 -3.49
CA ARG A 102 -0.40 12.19 -2.70
C ARG A 102 0.78 11.36 -3.22
N ASP A 103 0.92 11.21 -4.55
CA ASP A 103 2.03 10.46 -5.15
C ASP A 103 3.39 11.03 -4.73
N LEU A 104 3.58 12.35 -4.89
CA LEU A 104 4.85 13.01 -4.55
C LEU A 104 5.17 12.87 -3.05
N TYR A 105 4.16 13.00 -2.21
CA TYR A 105 4.30 12.84 -0.77
C TYR A 105 4.67 11.39 -0.41
N GLU A 106 3.97 10.39 -0.93
CA GLU A 106 4.24 8.99 -0.61
C GLU A 106 5.57 8.50 -1.21
N GLN A 107 5.97 8.98 -2.41
CA GLN A 107 7.32 8.72 -2.94
C GLN A 107 8.42 9.27 -2.04
N ALA A 108 8.23 10.48 -1.48
CA ALA A 108 9.16 11.05 -0.52
C ALA A 108 9.24 10.20 0.76
N LEU A 109 8.10 9.72 1.28
CA LEU A 109 8.07 8.80 2.42
C LEU A 109 8.81 7.50 2.14
N VAL A 110 8.51 6.82 1.03
CA VAL A 110 9.19 5.57 0.65
C VAL A 110 10.71 5.78 0.60
N LYS A 111 11.15 6.85 -0.07
CA LYS A 111 12.56 7.18 -0.19
C LYS A 111 13.23 7.43 1.17
N ALA A 112 12.58 8.19 2.04
CA ALA A 112 13.11 8.52 3.37
C ALA A 112 13.21 7.26 4.26
N PHE A 113 12.17 6.42 4.29
CA PHE A 113 12.18 5.21 5.11
C PHE A 113 13.19 4.18 4.60
N VAL A 114 13.28 3.96 3.29
CA VAL A 114 14.28 3.06 2.70
C VAL A 114 15.71 3.57 2.97
N ALA A 115 15.96 4.87 2.83
CA ALA A 115 17.25 5.46 3.15
C ALA A 115 17.61 5.35 4.64
N ALA A 116 16.62 5.40 5.53
CA ALA A 116 16.79 5.18 6.96
C ALA A 116 16.89 3.68 7.35
N GLY A 117 16.85 2.76 6.39
CA GLY A 117 16.86 1.32 6.64
C GLY A 117 15.58 0.79 7.32
N LYS A 118 14.48 1.55 7.26
CA LYS A 118 13.21 1.19 7.88
C LYS A 118 12.31 0.42 6.92
N PRO A 119 11.61 -0.64 7.38
CA PRO A 119 10.68 -1.41 6.57
C PRO A 119 9.52 -0.59 6.01
N VAL A 120 9.15 -0.90 4.77
CA VAL A 120 8.00 -0.31 4.07
C VAL A 120 7.07 -1.43 3.60
N PHE A 121 5.79 -1.29 3.86
CA PHE A 121 4.74 -2.19 3.40
C PHE A 121 3.66 -1.43 2.63
N GLY A 122 3.25 -1.94 1.46
CA GLY A 122 2.22 -1.32 0.61
C GLY A 122 0.96 -2.17 0.52
N VAL A 123 -0.21 -1.53 0.59
CA VAL A 123 -1.52 -2.16 0.42
C VAL A 123 -2.26 -1.49 -0.72
N CYS A 124 -2.74 -2.27 -1.69
CA CYS A 124 -3.51 -1.84 -2.85
C CYS A 124 -2.80 -0.70 -3.62
N ARG A 125 -3.28 0.53 -3.48
CA ARG A 125 -2.58 1.69 -4.05
C ARG A 125 -1.11 1.79 -3.58
N GLY A 126 -0.83 1.37 -2.35
CA GLY A 126 0.55 1.35 -1.82
C GLY A 126 1.48 0.42 -2.61
N LEU A 127 1.00 -0.73 -3.08
CA LEU A 127 1.75 -1.60 -4.00
C LEU A 127 2.03 -0.88 -5.32
N GLN A 128 1.02 -0.24 -5.88
CA GLN A 128 1.12 0.47 -7.15
C GLN A 128 2.12 1.63 -7.06
N LEU A 129 2.04 2.42 -5.99
CA LEU A 129 2.96 3.53 -5.77
C LEU A 129 4.40 3.06 -5.52
N ILE A 130 4.61 2.00 -4.75
CA ILE A 130 5.94 1.41 -4.56
C ILE A 130 6.51 0.97 -5.90
N ASN A 131 5.75 0.28 -6.74
CA ASN A 131 6.20 -0.12 -8.07
C ASN A 131 6.64 1.11 -8.89
N VAL A 132 5.83 2.16 -8.92
CA VAL A 132 6.14 3.40 -9.66
C VAL A 132 7.33 4.13 -9.07
N ALA A 133 7.46 4.21 -7.75
CA ALA A 133 8.57 4.87 -7.07
C ALA A 133 9.94 4.24 -7.37
N PHE A 134 9.95 2.96 -7.75
CA PHE A 134 11.14 2.22 -8.17
C PHE A 134 11.25 2.05 -9.69
N GLY A 135 10.42 2.74 -10.49
CA GLY A 135 10.54 2.82 -11.95
C GLY A 135 9.70 1.83 -12.75
N GLY A 136 8.73 1.19 -12.12
CA GLY A 136 7.71 0.40 -12.81
C GLY A 136 6.55 1.25 -13.35
N THR A 137 5.63 0.62 -14.07
CA THR A 137 4.44 1.25 -14.68
C THR A 137 3.15 0.53 -14.27
N LEU A 138 2.00 1.16 -14.56
CA LEU A 138 0.69 0.63 -14.22
C LEU A 138 -0.22 0.54 -15.44
N TYR A 139 -1.16 -0.41 -15.41
CA TYR A 139 -2.41 -0.26 -16.15
C TYR A 139 -3.24 0.83 -15.47
N GLN A 140 -3.65 1.84 -16.21
CA GLN A 140 -4.51 2.93 -15.72
C GLN A 140 -5.93 2.43 -15.41
N ASP A 141 -6.38 1.45 -16.19
CA ASP A 141 -7.63 0.72 -16.00
C ASP A 141 -7.50 -0.66 -16.63
N ILE A 142 -7.49 -1.69 -15.79
CA ILE A 142 -7.32 -3.07 -16.23
C ILE A 142 -8.37 -3.45 -17.26
N ALA A 143 -9.65 -3.16 -16.98
CA ALA A 143 -10.75 -3.54 -17.86
C ALA A 143 -10.64 -2.94 -19.27
N THR A 144 -10.09 -1.73 -19.39
CA THR A 144 -9.88 -1.06 -20.67
C THR A 144 -8.64 -1.56 -21.41
N GLN A 145 -7.55 -1.78 -20.68
CA GLN A 145 -6.24 -2.11 -21.29
C GLN A 145 -5.98 -3.63 -21.38
N ARG A 146 -6.72 -4.42 -20.60
CA ARG A 146 -6.71 -5.88 -20.56
C ARG A 146 -8.16 -6.40 -20.54
N PRO A 147 -8.91 -6.30 -21.64
CA PRO A 147 -10.32 -6.69 -21.69
C PRO A 147 -10.57 -8.19 -21.47
N ASP A 148 -9.52 -8.99 -21.51
CA ASP A 148 -9.49 -10.41 -21.17
C ASP A 148 -9.28 -10.70 -19.69
N ALA A 149 -8.94 -9.69 -18.90
CA ALA A 149 -8.69 -9.84 -17.47
C ALA A 149 -9.98 -9.98 -16.65
N LEU A 150 -9.83 -10.51 -15.43
CA LEU A 150 -10.89 -10.57 -14.45
C LEU A 150 -11.36 -9.14 -14.06
N LYS A 151 -12.60 -9.01 -13.65
CA LYS A 151 -13.13 -7.76 -13.11
C LYS A 151 -12.63 -7.56 -11.68
N HIS A 152 -11.50 -6.88 -11.51
CA HIS A 152 -10.86 -6.64 -10.22
C HIS A 152 -11.55 -5.59 -9.36
N ARG A 153 -12.49 -4.82 -9.92
CA ARG A 153 -13.33 -3.88 -9.18
C ARG A 153 -14.75 -3.95 -9.68
N ASP A 154 -15.67 -4.35 -8.81
CA ASP A 154 -17.10 -4.33 -9.07
C ASP A 154 -17.81 -3.45 -8.04
N ALA A 155 -18.40 -2.34 -8.51
CA ALA A 155 -19.07 -1.38 -7.63
C ALA A 155 -20.36 -1.95 -6.97
N GLU A 156 -20.95 -2.99 -7.56
CA GLU A 156 -22.21 -3.60 -7.05
C GLU A 156 -21.94 -4.50 -5.84
N VAL A 157 -20.77 -5.15 -5.79
CA VAL A 157 -20.38 -6.05 -4.68
C VAL A 157 -19.25 -5.49 -3.84
N TYR A 158 -18.55 -4.49 -4.31
CA TYR A 158 -17.44 -3.74 -3.70
C TYR A 158 -16.42 -4.64 -2.97
N ASP A 159 -16.42 -4.66 -1.63
CA ASP A 159 -15.51 -5.47 -0.79
C ASP A 159 -15.87 -6.96 -0.74
N HIS A 160 -16.94 -7.37 -1.39
CA HIS A 160 -17.32 -8.77 -1.62
C HIS A 160 -16.90 -9.29 -3.00
N ASN A 161 -16.09 -8.54 -3.76
CA ASN A 161 -15.43 -9.04 -4.96
C ASN A 161 -14.19 -9.83 -4.56
N PHE A 162 -14.11 -11.11 -4.91
CA PHE A 162 -13.04 -12.01 -4.48
C PHE A 162 -12.52 -12.84 -5.66
N HIS A 163 -11.23 -13.18 -5.59
CA HIS A 163 -10.60 -14.20 -6.44
C HIS A 163 -9.57 -15.02 -5.67
N GLY A 164 -8.97 -16.01 -6.31
CA GLY A 164 -7.90 -16.82 -5.77
C GLY A 164 -6.56 -16.10 -5.81
N LEU A 165 -5.55 -16.71 -5.18
CA LEU A 165 -4.17 -16.23 -5.16
C LEU A 165 -3.22 -17.37 -5.49
N ASP A 166 -2.43 -17.22 -6.57
CA ASP A 166 -1.34 -18.11 -6.94
C ASP A 166 -0.02 -17.58 -6.39
N LEU A 167 0.57 -18.34 -5.46
CA LEU A 167 1.87 -18.01 -4.87
C LEU A 167 3.01 -18.45 -5.79
N VAL A 168 3.96 -17.56 -6.06
CA VAL A 168 5.18 -17.90 -6.78
C VAL A 168 6.06 -18.80 -5.88
N PRO A 169 6.43 -20.01 -6.30
CA PRO A 169 7.18 -20.94 -5.49
C PRO A 169 8.54 -20.38 -5.03
N LYS A 170 8.96 -20.74 -3.81
CA LYS A 170 10.26 -20.38 -3.22
C LYS A 170 10.42 -18.89 -2.85
N THR A 171 9.40 -18.05 -3.03
CA THR A 171 9.38 -16.67 -2.53
C THR A 171 9.20 -16.64 -1.00
N ARG A 172 9.40 -15.47 -0.39
CA ARG A 172 9.16 -15.30 1.05
C ARG A 172 7.69 -15.48 1.36
N LEU A 173 6.80 -14.87 0.57
CA LEU A 173 5.35 -14.97 0.75
C LEU A 173 4.87 -16.42 0.68
N SER A 174 5.38 -17.22 -0.26
CA SER A 174 5.01 -18.65 -0.36
C SER A 174 5.41 -19.48 0.88
N ARG A 175 6.46 -19.08 1.58
CA ARG A 175 6.86 -19.69 2.85
C ARG A 175 6.00 -19.21 4.02
N LEU A 176 5.67 -17.92 4.07
CA LEU A 176 4.85 -17.33 5.12
C LEU A 176 3.43 -17.90 5.12
N LEU A 177 2.86 -18.08 3.93
CA LEU A 177 1.51 -18.60 3.74
C LEU A 177 1.45 -20.11 3.55
N ALA A 178 2.54 -20.83 3.83
CA ALA A 178 2.54 -22.28 3.74
C ALA A 178 1.55 -22.90 4.74
N GLY A 179 0.58 -23.65 4.22
CA GLY A 179 -0.41 -24.38 5.04
C GLY A 179 -1.61 -23.54 5.50
N VAL A 180 -1.79 -22.30 4.98
CA VAL A 180 -3.06 -21.58 5.21
C VAL A 180 -4.23 -22.32 4.55
N SER A 181 -5.42 -22.19 5.14
CA SER A 181 -6.61 -22.94 4.74
C SER A 181 -7.33 -22.35 3.52
N SER A 182 -7.07 -21.10 3.18
CA SER A 182 -7.71 -20.41 2.06
C SER A 182 -6.76 -19.39 1.44
N TYR A 183 -6.77 -19.30 0.11
CA TYR A 183 -6.09 -18.26 -0.69
C TYR A 183 -7.10 -17.32 -1.34
N LYS A 184 -8.28 -17.17 -0.78
CA LYS A 184 -9.31 -16.24 -1.26
C LYS A 184 -9.02 -14.84 -0.75
N ILE A 185 -8.79 -13.90 -1.67
CA ILE A 185 -8.51 -12.50 -1.38
C ILE A 185 -9.58 -11.58 -1.97
N ASN A 186 -9.76 -10.41 -1.36
CA ASN A 186 -10.61 -9.36 -1.92
C ASN A 186 -9.90 -8.62 -3.07
N SER A 187 -10.68 -8.06 -3.99
CA SER A 187 -10.18 -7.34 -5.15
C SER A 187 -11.01 -6.07 -5.37
N ILE A 188 -10.43 -4.92 -5.02
CA ILE A 188 -11.12 -3.61 -5.01
C ILE A 188 -10.28 -2.59 -5.78
N HIS A 189 -9.65 -2.99 -6.88
CA HIS A 189 -8.75 -2.14 -7.66
C HIS A 189 -9.05 -2.23 -9.15
N HIS A 190 -8.94 -1.11 -9.88
CA HIS A 190 -9.03 -1.09 -11.34
C HIS A 190 -7.69 -0.74 -12.00
N GLN A 191 -6.72 -0.23 -11.23
CA GLN A 191 -5.32 -0.13 -11.63
C GLN A 191 -4.56 -1.38 -11.18
N GLY A 192 -3.46 -1.70 -11.86
CA GLY A 192 -2.57 -2.82 -11.51
C GLY A 192 -1.19 -2.66 -12.13
N ILE A 193 -0.21 -3.41 -11.68
CA ILE A 193 1.15 -3.38 -12.23
C ILE A 193 1.14 -3.87 -13.67
N LYS A 194 1.68 -3.03 -14.58
CA LYS A 194 1.92 -3.35 -16.00
C LYS A 194 3.37 -3.84 -16.18
N ASP A 195 4.34 -3.00 -15.84
CA ASP A 195 5.75 -3.36 -15.84
C ASP A 195 6.27 -3.33 -14.40
N LEU A 196 6.85 -4.46 -13.96
CA LEU A 196 7.43 -4.57 -12.63
C LEU A 196 8.70 -3.72 -12.53
N ALA A 197 8.83 -3.00 -11.42
CA ALA A 197 10.01 -2.19 -11.13
C ALA A 197 11.29 -3.04 -11.05
N PRO A 198 12.45 -2.52 -11.52
CA PRO A 198 13.74 -3.16 -11.31
C PRO A 198 14.03 -3.42 -9.83
N GLY A 199 14.64 -4.55 -9.51
CA GLY A 199 14.98 -4.94 -8.14
C GLY A 199 13.82 -5.50 -7.33
N PHE A 200 12.68 -5.77 -7.96
CA PHE A 200 11.56 -6.49 -7.35
C PHE A 200 11.35 -7.88 -7.95
N GLU A 201 10.80 -8.76 -7.15
CA GLU A 201 10.26 -10.05 -7.59
C GLU A 201 8.75 -10.10 -7.35
N VAL A 202 8.06 -10.85 -8.21
CA VAL A 202 6.64 -11.17 -8.01
C VAL A 202 6.54 -12.30 -7.01
N GLU A 203 5.74 -12.13 -5.97
CA GLU A 203 5.50 -13.15 -4.96
C GLU A 203 4.14 -13.87 -5.13
N ALA A 204 3.16 -13.18 -5.76
CA ALA A 204 1.85 -13.78 -6.07
C ALA A 204 1.18 -13.13 -7.29
N ARG A 205 0.26 -13.89 -7.90
CA ARG A 205 -0.57 -13.47 -9.03
C ARG A 205 -2.02 -13.90 -8.85
N CYS A 206 -2.93 -13.22 -9.54
CA CYS A 206 -4.26 -13.73 -9.79
C CYS A 206 -4.18 -14.96 -10.70
N PRO A 207 -4.79 -16.13 -10.35
CA PRO A 207 -4.72 -17.33 -11.17
C PRO A 207 -5.48 -17.21 -12.50
N ASP A 208 -6.50 -16.35 -12.56
CA ASP A 208 -7.42 -16.26 -13.70
C ASP A 208 -6.83 -15.44 -14.88
N ASP A 209 -6.02 -14.41 -14.59
CA ASP A 209 -5.51 -13.48 -15.61
C ASP A 209 -4.02 -13.14 -15.48
N GLY A 210 -3.37 -13.62 -14.42
CA GLY A 210 -1.95 -13.41 -14.17
C GLY A 210 -1.58 -12.03 -13.66
N MET A 211 -2.55 -11.16 -13.28
CA MET A 211 -2.27 -9.86 -12.67
C MET A 211 -1.40 -10.03 -11.43
N ILE A 212 -0.45 -9.10 -11.26
CA ILE A 212 0.48 -9.13 -10.12
C ILE A 212 -0.27 -8.70 -8.86
N GLU A 213 -0.25 -9.58 -7.85
CA GLU A 213 -0.95 -9.39 -6.59
C GLU A 213 -0.02 -9.15 -5.40
N ALA A 214 1.25 -9.56 -5.48
CA ALA A 214 2.24 -9.27 -4.45
C ALA A 214 3.64 -9.12 -5.03
N ILE A 215 4.40 -8.18 -4.48
CA ILE A 215 5.78 -7.90 -4.85
C ILE A 215 6.67 -7.74 -3.63
N ARG A 216 7.96 -8.04 -3.81
CA ARG A 216 9.00 -7.83 -2.80
C ARG A 216 10.28 -7.31 -3.43
N HIS A 217 10.94 -6.38 -2.76
CA HIS A 217 12.28 -5.92 -3.13
C HIS A 217 13.33 -7.00 -2.83
N THR A 218 14.21 -7.26 -3.79
CA THR A 218 15.22 -8.34 -3.70
C THR A 218 16.52 -7.90 -3.02
N GLY A 219 16.70 -6.60 -2.78
CA GLY A 219 17.84 -6.03 -2.08
C GLY A 219 17.70 -6.05 -0.56
N PRO A 220 18.61 -5.39 0.17
CA PRO A 220 18.65 -5.45 1.63
C PRO A 220 17.50 -4.73 2.35
N ALA A 221 16.88 -3.76 1.69
CA ALA A 221 15.75 -3.04 2.27
C ALA A 221 14.51 -3.93 2.29
N TYR A 222 13.82 -4.01 3.44
CA TYR A 222 12.51 -4.65 3.49
C TYR A 222 11.49 -3.71 2.85
N VAL A 223 11.10 -4.01 1.63
CA VAL A 223 9.98 -3.38 0.93
C VAL A 223 9.13 -4.49 0.35
N ALA A 224 7.89 -4.60 0.82
CA ALA A 224 6.94 -5.61 0.36
C ALA A 224 5.57 -4.96 0.15
N ALA A 225 4.76 -5.51 -0.73
CA ALA A 225 3.44 -4.96 -0.99
C ALA A 225 2.49 -6.00 -1.55
N VAL A 226 1.20 -5.79 -1.27
CA VAL A 226 0.09 -6.62 -1.73
C VAL A 226 -0.98 -5.76 -2.41
N GLN A 227 -1.66 -6.33 -3.41
CA GLN A 227 -2.71 -5.61 -4.15
C GLN A 227 -4.07 -5.69 -3.47
N TRP A 228 -4.32 -6.76 -2.71
CA TRP A 228 -5.53 -6.91 -1.91
C TRP A 228 -5.49 -6.07 -0.63
N HIS A 229 -6.60 -6.07 0.11
CA HIS A 229 -6.76 -5.36 1.37
C HIS A 229 -6.81 -6.35 2.55
N PRO A 230 -5.66 -6.64 3.20
CA PRO A 230 -5.62 -7.56 4.35
C PRO A 230 -6.45 -7.05 5.54
N GLU A 231 -6.62 -5.72 5.66
CA GLU A 231 -7.42 -5.08 6.71
C GLU A 231 -8.93 -5.35 6.62
N PHE A 232 -9.40 -5.88 5.48
CA PHE A 232 -10.79 -6.26 5.27
C PHE A 232 -11.02 -7.77 5.34
N HIS A 233 -9.96 -8.57 5.44
CA HIS A 233 -10.10 -10.00 5.51
C HIS A 233 -10.66 -10.48 6.83
N ARG A 234 -11.48 -11.54 6.74
CA ARG A 234 -12.09 -12.24 7.86
C ARG A 234 -11.91 -13.74 7.65
N PRO A 235 -10.82 -14.32 8.18
CA PRO A 235 -10.52 -15.75 7.97
C PRO A 235 -11.65 -16.68 8.42
N GLU A 236 -12.41 -16.28 9.45
CA GLU A 236 -13.61 -16.99 9.92
C GLU A 236 -14.74 -17.03 8.88
N LEU A 237 -14.70 -16.16 7.87
CA LEU A 237 -15.61 -16.13 6.71
C LEU A 237 -14.98 -16.72 5.43
N GLY A 238 -13.81 -17.34 5.54
CA GLY A 238 -13.14 -18.09 4.47
C GLY A 238 -12.21 -17.25 3.59
N THR A 239 -11.83 -16.03 3.97
CA THR A 239 -10.77 -15.27 3.30
C THR A 239 -9.39 -15.68 3.83
N LEU A 240 -8.32 -15.22 3.15
CA LEU A 240 -6.94 -15.44 3.57
C LEU A 240 -6.72 -14.92 5.00
N ASP A 241 -5.96 -15.69 5.80
CA ASP A 241 -5.41 -15.20 7.07
C ASP A 241 -4.11 -14.44 6.80
N ASP A 242 -4.13 -13.12 6.95
CA ASP A 242 -3.00 -12.23 6.74
C ASP A 242 -2.12 -12.02 7.99
N THR A 243 -2.41 -12.72 9.09
CA THR A 243 -1.61 -12.65 10.32
C THR A 243 -0.12 -12.95 10.08
N PRO A 244 0.27 -13.95 9.26
CA PRO A 244 1.67 -14.20 8.95
C PRO A 244 2.33 -13.02 8.21
N LEU A 245 1.60 -12.34 7.34
CA LEU A 245 2.08 -11.18 6.57
C LEU A 245 2.36 -9.99 7.49
N LEU A 246 1.41 -9.65 8.36
CA LEU A 246 1.59 -8.61 9.37
C LEU A 246 2.76 -8.93 10.31
N THR A 247 2.83 -10.17 10.79
CA THR A 247 3.90 -10.62 11.67
C THR A 247 5.29 -10.47 11.03
N ASP A 248 5.42 -10.85 9.75
CA ASP A 248 6.66 -10.71 8.98
C ASP A 248 7.13 -9.26 8.87
N PHE A 249 6.21 -8.35 8.56
CA PHE A 249 6.49 -6.92 8.50
C PHE A 249 6.93 -6.36 9.86
N LEU A 250 6.21 -6.71 10.94
CA LEU A 250 6.52 -6.23 12.28
C LEU A 250 7.84 -6.80 12.82
N GLN A 251 8.18 -8.05 12.49
CA GLN A 251 9.49 -8.62 12.82
C GLN A 251 10.62 -7.87 12.11
N ALA A 252 10.43 -7.48 10.85
CA ALA A 252 11.38 -6.66 10.13
C ALA A 252 11.54 -5.28 10.80
N CYS A 253 10.44 -4.64 11.22
CA CYS A 253 10.48 -3.37 11.96
C CYS A 253 11.24 -3.51 13.28
N GLN A 254 11.00 -4.59 14.01
CA GLN A 254 11.73 -4.85 15.27
C GLN A 254 13.22 -5.07 15.04
N ALA A 255 13.59 -5.77 13.97
CA ALA A 255 14.98 -6.00 13.61
C ALA A 255 15.72 -4.73 13.15
N ALA A 256 15.01 -3.80 12.50
CA ALA A 256 15.54 -2.52 12.05
C ALA A 256 15.54 -1.43 13.14
N LYS A 257 14.94 -1.71 14.31
CA LYS A 257 14.93 -0.78 15.43
C LYS A 257 16.35 -0.66 15.99
N THR A 258 16.93 0.53 15.88
CA THR A 258 18.25 0.79 16.46
C THR A 258 18.17 0.61 17.99
N PRO A 259 19.09 -0.13 18.62
CA PRO A 259 19.16 -0.15 20.08
C PRO A 259 19.37 1.26 20.61
N ASN A 260 18.53 1.70 21.56
CA ASN A 260 18.72 2.94 22.28
C ASN A 260 20.00 2.91 23.13
#